data_875f8c34835d1ec39299dee57fe18133
#
_entry.id   875f8c34835d1ec39299dee57fe18133
#
_cell.length_a   1.000
_cell.length_b   1.000
_cell.length_c   1.000
_cell.angle_alpha   90.00
_cell.angle_beta   90.00
_cell.angle_gamma   90.00
#
_symmetry.space_group_name_H-M   'P 1'
#
loop_
_entity.id
_entity.type
_entity.pdbx_description
1 polymer ?
#
loop_
_entity_poly.entity_id
_entity_poly.type
_entity_poly.pdbx_seq_one_letter_code
_entity_poly.pdbx_strand_id
1 'polypeptide(L)'
;MNLIFGGGIKNNPKIILHTSTDAYNEHFFNTNFLDKNIKCDFMLDDGPHTLQSMIQFIKLYSQIMTDDGILMIEDVQSWDWLDALKNAVPENLKPFIKIYDLRPNKNQYDDIVFTIDKSGATVV
;
A
#
# COMPACT_ATOMS: atom_id res chain seq x y z
N MET A 1 5.99 -7.28 11.39
CA MET A 1 5.56 -6.89 10.04
C MET A 1 4.09 -7.25 9.87
N ASN A 2 3.29 -6.31 9.43
CA ASN A 2 1.86 -6.51 9.23
C ASN A 2 1.44 -5.98 7.88
N LEU A 3 0.87 -6.85 7.05
CA LEU A 3 0.19 -6.46 5.83
C LEU A 3 -1.29 -6.76 5.99
N ILE A 4 -2.12 -5.74 5.79
CA ILE A 4 -3.55 -5.85 5.94
C ILE A 4 -4.19 -5.64 4.57
N PHE A 5 -4.98 -6.62 4.15
CA PHE A 5 -5.70 -6.57 2.89
C PHE A 5 -7.19 -6.60 3.18
N GLY A 6 -7.91 -5.60 2.71
CA GLY A 6 -9.35 -5.58 2.78
C GLY A 6 -9.95 -5.73 1.39
N GLY A 7 -11.00 -6.51 1.28
CA GLY A 7 -11.66 -6.71 0.01
C GLY A 7 -12.74 -7.75 0.08
N GLY A 8 -13.30 -8.08 -1.07
CA GLY A 8 -14.33 -9.06 -1.22
C GLY A 8 -15.68 -8.44 -1.55
N ILE A 9 -16.75 -9.18 -1.26
CA ILE A 9 -18.11 -8.74 -1.54
C ILE A 9 -18.50 -7.64 -0.55
N LYS A 10 -19.12 -6.58 -1.06
CA LYS A 10 -19.48 -5.38 -0.30
C LYS A 10 -20.16 -5.66 1.04
N ASN A 11 -21.04 -6.66 1.08
CA ASN A 11 -21.83 -7.01 2.27
C ASN A 11 -21.18 -8.11 3.10
N ASN A 12 -19.99 -8.55 2.72
CA ASN A 12 -19.26 -9.60 3.42
C ASN A 12 -17.76 -9.31 3.33
N PRO A 13 -17.28 -8.25 4.01
CA PRO A 13 -15.89 -7.85 3.94
C PRO A 13 -14.99 -8.94 4.49
N LYS A 14 -13.87 -9.16 3.81
CA LYS A 14 -12.86 -10.12 4.22
C LYS A 14 -11.57 -9.39 4.53
N ILE A 15 -11.02 -9.65 5.71
CA ILE A 15 -9.74 -9.08 6.14
C ILE A 15 -8.70 -10.17 6.15
N ILE A 16 -7.59 -9.93 5.47
CA ILE A 16 -6.44 -10.84 5.45
C ILE A 16 -5.28 -10.11 6.12
N LEU A 17 -4.76 -10.71 7.18
CA LEU A 17 -3.54 -10.24 7.85
C LEU A 17 -2.40 -11.18 7.49
N HIS A 18 -1.33 -10.62 6.94
CA HIS A 18 -0.15 -11.39 6.58
C HIS A 18 1.08 -10.83 7.29
N THR A 19 1.81 -11.70 7.98
CA THR A 19 2.90 -11.29 8.87
C THR A 19 4.29 -11.77 8.43
N SER A 20 4.38 -12.39 7.24
CA SER A 20 5.63 -12.91 6.70
C SER A 20 6.18 -12.01 5.59
N THR A 21 7.52 -11.94 5.48
CA THR A 21 8.18 -11.26 4.37
C THR A 21 7.93 -11.91 3.02
N ASP A 22 7.37 -13.12 3.00
CA ASP A 22 6.96 -13.79 1.75
C ASP A 22 6.00 -12.94 0.93
N ALA A 23 5.23 -12.07 1.57
CA ALA A 23 4.28 -11.19 0.90
C ALA A 23 4.94 -10.25 -0.13
N TYR A 24 6.23 -9.97 0.01
CA TYR A 24 6.98 -9.14 -0.96
C TYR A 24 7.57 -9.96 -2.10
N ASN A 25 7.38 -11.27 -2.12
CA ASN A 25 7.86 -12.16 -3.16
C ASN A 25 6.85 -12.20 -4.31
N GLU A 26 7.33 -12.02 -5.53
CA GLU A 26 6.46 -12.00 -6.72
C GLU A 26 5.73 -13.32 -6.92
N HIS A 27 6.42 -14.46 -6.73
CA HIS A 27 5.79 -15.77 -6.88
C HIS A 27 4.67 -15.97 -5.85
N PHE A 28 4.91 -15.58 -4.62
CA PHE A 28 3.88 -15.63 -3.57
C PHE A 28 2.67 -14.76 -3.93
N PHE A 29 2.92 -13.54 -4.40
CA PHE A 29 1.88 -12.62 -4.82
C PHE A 29 1.05 -13.20 -5.97
N ASN A 30 1.72 -13.71 -7.00
CA ASN A 30 1.03 -14.27 -8.16
C ASN A 30 0.16 -15.46 -7.76
N THR A 31 0.70 -16.38 -6.96
CA THR A 31 0.01 -17.61 -6.55
C THR A 31 -1.20 -17.34 -5.66
N ASN A 32 -1.06 -16.39 -4.73
CA ASN A 32 -2.07 -16.19 -3.68
C ASN A 32 -3.07 -15.08 -3.98
N PHE A 33 -2.76 -14.17 -4.89
CA PHE A 33 -3.60 -13.03 -5.20
C PHE A 33 -3.94 -12.95 -6.68
N LEU A 34 -2.95 -12.82 -7.55
CA LEU A 34 -3.17 -12.52 -8.95
C LEU A 34 -3.86 -13.69 -9.68
N ASP A 35 -3.35 -14.90 -9.50
CA ASP A 35 -3.90 -16.10 -10.16
C ASP A 35 -5.28 -16.48 -9.61
N LYS A 36 -5.62 -16.03 -8.42
CA LYS A 36 -6.93 -16.24 -7.80
C LYS A 36 -7.92 -15.12 -8.09
N ASN A 37 -7.55 -14.14 -8.90
CA ASN A 37 -8.37 -12.96 -9.22
C ASN A 37 -8.86 -12.21 -7.98
N ILE A 38 -8.03 -12.15 -6.94
CA ILE A 38 -8.35 -11.39 -5.73
C ILE A 38 -8.14 -9.91 -6.02
N LYS A 39 -9.13 -9.09 -5.66
CA LYS A 39 -9.04 -7.63 -5.68
C LYS A 39 -9.24 -7.11 -4.27
N CYS A 40 -8.51 -6.06 -3.93
CA CYS A 40 -8.55 -5.48 -2.59
C CYS A 40 -8.94 -4.01 -2.68
N ASP A 41 -9.87 -3.59 -1.83
CA ASP A 41 -10.28 -2.18 -1.69
C ASP A 41 -9.45 -1.43 -0.66
N PHE A 42 -8.71 -2.13 0.19
CA PHE A 42 -7.77 -1.51 1.12
C PHE A 42 -6.57 -2.41 1.33
N MET A 43 -5.37 -1.84 1.24
CA MET A 43 -4.11 -2.55 1.50
C MET A 43 -3.19 -1.64 2.30
N LEU A 44 -2.66 -2.16 3.40
CA LEU A 44 -1.78 -1.43 4.30
C LEU A 44 -0.45 -2.18 4.46
N ASP A 45 0.65 -1.49 4.24
CA ASP A 45 1.99 -1.97 4.56
C ASP A 45 2.47 -1.31 5.85
N ASP A 46 2.47 -2.06 6.92
CA ASP A 46 3.09 -1.74 8.20
C ASP A 46 4.23 -2.75 8.44
N GLY A 47 5.08 -2.86 7.46
CA GLY A 47 6.06 -3.92 7.33
C GLY A 47 7.44 -3.57 7.85
N PRO A 48 8.51 -4.12 7.24
CA PRO A 48 9.87 -3.95 7.72
C PRO A 48 10.44 -2.54 7.55
N HIS A 49 9.69 -1.62 6.99
CA HIS A 49 10.04 -0.20 6.85
C HIS A 49 11.35 0.03 6.08
N THR A 50 11.58 -0.79 5.04
CA THR A 50 12.71 -0.59 4.12
C THR A 50 12.22 -0.01 2.80
N LEU A 51 13.05 0.76 2.14
CA LEU A 51 12.70 1.32 0.84
C LEU A 51 12.37 0.22 -0.17
N GLN A 52 13.16 -0.85 -0.19
CA GLN A 52 12.96 -1.95 -1.13
C GLN A 52 11.63 -2.67 -0.90
N SER A 53 11.25 -2.93 0.35
CA SER A 53 9.98 -3.59 0.63
C SER A 53 8.79 -2.72 0.24
N MET A 54 8.90 -1.42 0.45
CA MET A 54 7.85 -0.46 0.06
C MET A 54 7.70 -0.38 -1.46
N ILE A 55 8.79 -0.33 -2.20
CA ILE A 55 8.77 -0.33 -3.67
C ILE A 55 8.13 -1.63 -4.17
N GLN A 56 8.52 -2.76 -3.62
CA GLN A 56 7.97 -4.05 -4.02
C GLN A 56 6.48 -4.15 -3.72
N PHE A 57 6.06 -3.65 -2.57
CA PHE A 57 4.65 -3.61 -2.21
C PHE A 57 3.83 -2.82 -3.24
N ILE A 58 4.31 -1.65 -3.64
CA ILE A 58 3.65 -0.84 -4.66
C ILE A 58 3.58 -1.60 -5.99
N LYS A 59 4.69 -2.15 -6.46
CA LYS A 59 4.76 -2.82 -7.76
C LYS A 59 3.84 -4.03 -7.83
N LEU A 60 3.76 -4.82 -6.79
CA LEU A 60 2.94 -6.02 -6.77
C LEU A 60 1.46 -5.68 -6.51
N TYR A 61 1.18 -5.04 -5.40
CA TYR A 61 -0.18 -4.94 -4.89
C TYR A 61 -1.01 -3.83 -5.54
N SER A 62 -0.39 -2.88 -6.21
CA SER A 62 -1.14 -1.92 -7.03
C SER A 62 -1.91 -2.60 -8.16
N GLN A 63 -1.49 -3.80 -8.58
CA GLN A 63 -2.14 -4.56 -9.64
C GLN A 63 -3.51 -5.11 -9.24
N ILE A 64 -3.77 -5.24 -7.94
CA ILE A 64 -5.01 -5.83 -7.44
C ILE A 64 -5.91 -4.83 -6.70
N MET A 65 -5.68 -3.55 -6.89
CA MET A 65 -6.55 -2.51 -6.35
C MET A 65 -7.90 -2.51 -7.06
N THR A 66 -8.98 -2.37 -6.30
CA THR A 66 -10.30 -2.09 -6.88
C THR A 66 -10.36 -0.67 -7.44
N ASP A 67 -11.42 -0.35 -8.19
CA ASP A 67 -11.56 0.97 -8.83
C ASP A 67 -11.66 2.12 -7.82
N ASP A 68 -12.08 1.84 -6.61
CA ASP A 68 -12.17 2.82 -5.52
C ASP A 68 -11.26 2.46 -4.34
N GLY A 69 -10.21 1.69 -4.62
CA GLY A 69 -9.31 1.17 -3.60
C GLY A 69 -8.29 2.18 -3.07
N ILE A 70 -7.72 1.82 -1.93
CA ILE A 70 -6.64 2.57 -1.29
C ILE A 70 -5.50 1.61 -0.97
N LEU A 71 -4.29 1.99 -1.38
CA LEU A 71 -3.05 1.35 -0.99
C LEU A 71 -2.29 2.34 -0.10
N MET A 72 -1.88 1.90 1.09
CA MET A 72 -1.27 2.77 2.09
C MET A 72 0.03 2.15 2.61
N ILE A 73 1.06 2.98 2.72
CA ILE A 73 2.33 2.64 3.36
C ILE A 73 2.54 3.57 4.53
N GLU A 74 2.64 3.01 5.73
CA GLU A 74 2.92 3.76 6.94
C GLU A 74 4.42 3.83 7.22
N ASP A 75 4.82 4.81 8.01
CA ASP A 75 6.17 4.95 8.56
C ASP A 75 7.25 4.98 7.46
N VAL A 76 7.03 5.80 6.44
CA VAL A 76 8.09 6.12 5.48
C VAL A 76 9.16 6.89 6.25
N GLN A 77 10.36 6.33 6.33
CA GLN A 77 11.38 6.81 7.27
C GLN A 77 12.18 8.00 6.78
N SER A 78 12.07 8.34 5.50
CA SER A 78 12.82 9.47 4.94
C SER A 78 11.98 10.16 3.87
N TRP A 79 11.98 11.48 3.92
CA TRP A 79 11.39 12.29 2.85
C TRP A 79 12.04 12.00 1.49
N ASP A 80 13.35 11.66 1.51
CA ASP A 80 14.09 11.36 0.29
C ASP A 80 13.61 10.09 -0.43
N TRP A 81 12.90 9.21 0.26
CA TRP A 81 12.37 7.99 -0.34
C TRP A 81 11.15 8.24 -1.23
N LEU A 82 10.49 9.38 -1.08
CA LEU A 82 9.23 9.65 -1.77
C LEU A 82 9.36 9.63 -3.28
N ASP A 83 10.46 10.14 -3.83
CA ASP A 83 10.66 10.11 -5.28
C ASP A 83 10.76 8.69 -5.82
N ALA A 84 11.47 7.81 -5.10
CA ALA A 84 11.57 6.40 -5.47
C ALA A 84 10.21 5.69 -5.38
N LEU A 85 9.42 6.00 -4.36
CA LEU A 85 8.08 5.44 -4.21
C LEU A 85 7.15 5.92 -5.33
N LYS A 86 7.18 7.20 -5.66
CA LYS A 86 6.40 7.74 -6.78
C LYS A 86 6.76 7.09 -8.10
N ASN A 87 8.06 6.86 -8.33
CA ASN A 87 8.53 6.22 -9.56
C ASN A 87 8.10 4.74 -9.67
N ALA A 88 7.86 4.08 -8.54
CA ALA A 88 7.40 2.70 -8.52
C ALA A 88 5.91 2.56 -8.87
N VAL A 89 5.15 3.63 -8.76
CA VAL A 89 3.71 3.63 -9.06
C VAL A 89 3.49 3.56 -10.56
N PRO A 90 2.59 2.68 -11.05
CA PRO A 90 2.22 2.65 -12.46
C PRO A 90 1.71 4.02 -12.94
N GLU A 91 2.00 4.36 -14.20
CA GLU A 91 1.67 5.68 -14.74
C GLU A 91 0.18 6.05 -14.59
N ASN A 92 -0.70 5.08 -14.82
CA ASN A 92 -2.14 5.31 -14.72
C ASN A 92 -2.62 5.56 -13.28
N LEU A 93 -1.81 5.23 -12.28
CA LEU A 93 -2.15 5.43 -10.87
C LEU A 93 -1.47 6.66 -10.26
N LYS A 94 -0.51 7.26 -10.93
CA LYS A 94 0.22 8.42 -10.41
C LYS A 94 -0.67 9.61 -10.04
N PRO A 95 -1.76 9.91 -10.76
CA PRO A 95 -2.65 11.00 -10.37
C PRO A 95 -3.35 10.78 -9.02
N PHE A 96 -3.34 9.54 -8.50
CA PHE A 96 -4.00 9.20 -7.24
C PHE A 96 -3.05 9.20 -6.05
N ILE A 97 -1.78 9.54 -6.24
CA ILE A 97 -0.80 9.59 -5.16
C ILE A 97 -1.16 10.74 -4.21
N LYS A 98 -1.26 10.42 -2.92
CA LYS A 98 -1.44 11.40 -1.84
C LYS A 98 -0.46 11.09 -0.72
N ILE A 99 0.24 12.11 -0.26
CA ILE A 99 1.27 11.98 0.78
C ILE A 99 0.86 12.83 1.97
N TYR A 100 0.91 12.24 3.15
CA TYR A 100 0.58 12.89 4.40
C TYR A 100 1.83 12.98 5.27
N ASP A 101 2.26 14.19 5.56
CA ASP A 101 3.39 14.44 6.47
C ASP A 101 2.81 14.74 7.85
N LEU A 102 2.83 13.74 8.73
CA LEU A 102 2.29 13.85 10.08
C LEU A 102 3.36 14.18 11.12
N ARG A 103 4.62 14.31 10.70
CA ARG A 103 5.73 14.61 11.62
C ARG A 103 5.51 15.86 12.47
N PRO A 104 4.98 16.96 11.92
CA PRO A 104 4.75 18.15 12.73
C PRO A 104 3.75 17.94 13.86
N ASN A 105 2.79 17.02 13.68
CA ASN A 105 1.72 16.78 14.66
C ASN A 105 2.14 15.83 15.78
N LYS A 106 3.06 14.88 15.48
CA LYS A 106 3.46 13.83 16.42
C LYS A 106 4.89 13.98 16.91
N ASN A 107 5.63 14.92 16.35
CA ASN A 107 7.01 15.18 16.69
C ASN A 107 7.92 13.95 16.46
N GLN A 108 7.59 13.13 15.45
CA GLN A 108 8.37 11.95 15.05
C GLN A 108 8.80 12.08 13.60
N TYR A 109 10.03 11.72 13.32
CA TYR A 109 10.64 11.93 12.00
C TYR A 109 10.20 10.89 10.96
N ASP A 110 9.65 9.75 11.37
CA ASP A 110 9.21 8.66 10.50
C ASP A 110 7.70 8.65 10.25
N ASP A 111 7.03 9.75 10.56
CA ASP A 111 5.57 9.82 10.51
C ASP A 111 5.09 10.39 9.18
N ILE A 112 5.50 9.73 8.09
CA ILE A 112 5.07 10.05 6.74
C ILE A 112 4.25 8.88 6.20
N VAL A 113 3.10 9.18 5.63
CA VAL A 113 2.20 8.18 5.03
C VAL A 113 2.15 8.41 3.53
N PHE A 114 2.42 7.36 2.76
CA PHE A 114 2.30 7.37 1.30
C PHE A 114 1.08 6.58 0.89
N THR A 115 0.24 7.15 0.04
CA THR A 115 -0.96 6.47 -0.43
C THR A 115 -1.14 6.55 -1.94
N ILE A 116 -1.79 5.52 -2.49
CA ILE A 116 -2.47 5.57 -3.78
C ILE A 116 -3.96 5.47 -3.45
N ASP A 117 -4.70 6.55 -3.61
CA ASP A 117 -6.08 6.65 -3.14
C ASP A 117 -7.02 6.93 -4.31
N LYS A 118 -7.72 5.90 -4.74
CA LYS A 118 -8.71 5.96 -5.82
C LYS A 118 -10.14 6.17 -5.30
N SER A 119 -10.30 6.28 -3.98
CA SER A 119 -11.64 6.34 -3.38
C SER A 119 -12.35 7.67 -3.58
N GLY A 120 -11.60 8.72 -3.88
CA GLY A 120 -12.14 10.08 -3.91
C GLY A 120 -12.42 10.67 -2.52
N ALA A 121 -12.15 9.89 -1.46
CA ALA A 121 -12.32 10.39 -0.10
C ALA A 121 -11.21 11.37 0.26
N THR A 122 -11.54 12.34 1.13
CA THR A 122 -10.55 13.25 1.71
C THR A 122 -10.24 12.78 3.12
N VAL A 123 -8.96 12.45 3.37
CA VAL A 123 -8.48 12.15 4.72
C VAL A 123 -8.06 13.48 5.33
N VAL A 124 -8.78 13.88 6.36
CA VAL A 124 -8.55 15.16 7.02
C VAL A 124 -7.93 14.94 8.39
#